data_6e3b8c6c7eddb88fea5e31f793a2c97e
#
_entry.id   6e3b8c6c7eddb88fea5e31f793a2c97e
#
_cell.length_a   1.000
_cell.length_b   1.000
_cell.length_c   1.000
_cell.angle_alpha   90.00
_cell.angle_beta   90.00
_cell.angle_gamma   90.00
#
_symmetry.space_group_name_H-M   'P 1'
#
loop_
_entity.id
_entity.type
_entity.pdbx_description
1 polymer ?
#
loop_
_entity_poly.entity_id
_entity_poly.type
_entity_poly.pdbx_seq_one_letter_code
_entity_poly.pdbx_strand_id
1 'polypeptide(L)'
;GDFEILCLMGKALGLAFDYTSPAEAMAEYAGLVPAYGGISFDRLERSGLQWPCPDKNHPGTRFLHGTTFTRGLGRFVIPDYTPPMEKPDAEYPYYLNTGRVFAHYHTGTMTRRSAFLNREIEDPYVEIHPDDASALGVGPGDWIRVTSRRGSIVTTARISDRVVKGSIFAPFHFTEARANMLTNPVLDPACKTPEYKVCAVKMEKDHEAQAR
;
A
#
# COMPACT_ATOMS: atom_id res chain seq x y z
N GLY A 1 -3.49 -6.99 -22.68
CA GLY A 1 -3.40 -5.85 -21.75
C GLY A 1 -4.62 -5.77 -20.85
N ASP A 2 -4.58 -4.93 -19.79
CA ASP A 2 -5.69 -4.82 -18.82
C ASP A 2 -7.01 -4.38 -19.46
N PHE A 3 -6.94 -3.50 -20.45
CA PHE A 3 -8.12 -3.07 -21.23
C PHE A 3 -8.80 -4.25 -21.92
N GLU A 4 -8.04 -5.11 -22.60
CA GLU A 4 -8.58 -6.29 -23.29
C GLU A 4 -9.19 -7.29 -22.29
N ILE A 5 -8.51 -7.52 -21.15
CA ILE A 5 -9.02 -8.41 -20.09
C ILE A 5 -10.37 -7.89 -19.57
N LEU A 6 -10.49 -6.59 -19.32
CA LEU A 6 -11.72 -5.98 -18.82
C LEU A 6 -12.84 -6.08 -19.86
N CYS A 7 -12.54 -5.86 -21.16
CA CYS A 7 -13.52 -6.04 -22.22
C CYS A 7 -14.01 -7.49 -22.34
N LEU A 8 -13.10 -8.47 -22.28
CA LEU A 8 -13.45 -9.89 -22.28
C LEU A 8 -14.31 -10.29 -21.08
N MET A 9 -13.96 -9.81 -19.90
CA MET A 9 -14.76 -10.05 -18.68
C MET A 9 -16.13 -9.42 -18.76
N GLY A 10 -16.21 -8.18 -19.24
CA GLY A 10 -17.48 -7.48 -19.43
C GLY A 10 -18.41 -8.24 -20.37
N LYS A 11 -17.90 -8.68 -21.51
CA LYS A 11 -18.67 -9.49 -22.48
C LYS A 11 -19.11 -10.82 -21.88
N ALA A 12 -18.24 -11.50 -21.12
CA ALA A 12 -18.61 -12.74 -20.45
C ALA A 12 -19.72 -12.58 -19.41
N LEU A 13 -19.85 -11.38 -18.84
CA LEU A 13 -20.92 -10.99 -17.92
C LEU A 13 -22.17 -10.44 -18.62
N GLY A 14 -22.21 -10.42 -19.95
CA GLY A 14 -23.34 -9.91 -20.74
C GLY A 14 -23.42 -8.38 -20.79
N LEU A 15 -22.34 -7.67 -20.48
CA LEU A 15 -22.24 -6.23 -20.62
C LEU A 15 -21.83 -5.83 -22.04
N ALA A 16 -22.29 -4.67 -22.50
CA ALA A 16 -21.95 -4.13 -23.82
C ALA A 16 -20.54 -3.49 -23.85
N PHE A 17 -19.53 -4.27 -23.53
CA PHE A 17 -18.11 -3.84 -23.52
C PHE A 17 -17.48 -4.14 -24.90
N ASP A 18 -18.05 -3.49 -25.94
CA ASP A 18 -17.64 -3.68 -27.33
C ASP A 18 -16.56 -2.69 -27.80
N TYR A 19 -15.89 -2.06 -26.85
CA TYR A 19 -14.82 -1.11 -27.16
C TYR A 19 -13.68 -1.76 -27.94
N THR A 20 -13.25 -1.11 -28.99
CA THR A 20 -12.12 -1.54 -29.83
C THR A 20 -10.82 -0.82 -29.41
N SER A 21 -10.94 0.27 -28.65
CA SER A 21 -9.81 1.06 -28.18
C SER A 21 -10.08 1.74 -26.84
N PRO A 22 -9.04 2.07 -26.05
CA PRO A 22 -9.20 2.92 -24.88
C PRO A 22 -9.80 4.30 -25.17
N ALA A 23 -9.65 4.80 -26.40
CA ALA A 23 -10.19 6.09 -26.81
C ALA A 23 -11.72 6.08 -26.81
N GLU A 24 -12.36 4.97 -27.24
CA GLU A 24 -13.81 4.81 -27.22
C GLU A 24 -14.34 4.78 -25.78
N ALA A 25 -13.69 4.01 -24.91
CA ALA A 25 -14.06 3.96 -23.49
C ALA A 25 -13.89 5.34 -22.82
N MET A 26 -12.83 6.09 -23.18
CA MET A 26 -12.64 7.45 -22.67
C MET A 26 -13.70 8.42 -23.21
N ALA A 27 -14.13 8.27 -24.45
CA ALA A 27 -15.19 9.11 -25.02
C ALA A 27 -16.52 8.92 -24.31
N GLU A 28 -16.90 7.68 -23.98
CA GLU A 28 -18.07 7.39 -23.17
C GLU A 28 -17.95 7.96 -21.77
N TYR A 29 -16.81 7.72 -21.11
CA TYR A 29 -16.53 8.25 -19.77
C TYR A 29 -16.63 9.78 -19.73
N ALA A 30 -16.03 10.46 -20.71
CA ALA A 30 -16.08 11.92 -20.81
C ALA A 30 -17.53 12.44 -21.06
N GLY A 31 -18.34 11.67 -21.76
CA GLY A 31 -19.77 11.98 -21.94
C GLY A 31 -20.60 11.85 -20.66
N LEU A 32 -20.23 10.93 -19.77
CA LEU A 32 -20.94 10.69 -18.51
C LEU A 32 -20.48 11.58 -17.37
N VAL A 33 -19.20 12.01 -17.38
CA VAL A 33 -18.59 12.78 -16.29
C VAL A 33 -18.21 14.19 -16.77
N PRO A 34 -19.01 15.22 -16.46
CA PRO A 34 -18.81 16.58 -16.98
C PRO A 34 -17.39 17.13 -16.76
N ALA A 35 -16.75 16.80 -15.64
CA ALA A 35 -15.39 17.25 -15.33
C ALA A 35 -14.33 16.69 -16.30
N TYR A 36 -14.64 15.68 -17.10
CA TYR A 36 -13.79 15.09 -18.13
C TYR A 36 -14.24 15.42 -19.57
N GLY A 37 -15.33 16.15 -19.74
CA GLY A 37 -15.97 16.41 -21.04
C GLY A 37 -15.08 17.03 -22.11
N GLY A 38 -14.02 17.68 -21.72
CA GLY A 38 -13.01 18.23 -22.63
C GLY A 38 -11.79 17.35 -22.86
N ILE A 39 -11.69 16.18 -22.22
CA ILE A 39 -10.53 15.29 -22.36
C ILE A 39 -10.82 14.25 -23.45
N SER A 40 -9.96 14.21 -24.46
CA SER A 40 -10.02 13.23 -25.55
C SER A 40 -8.62 12.76 -25.92
N PHE A 41 -8.50 11.60 -26.53
CA PHE A 41 -7.21 11.08 -26.97
C PHE A 41 -6.52 12.02 -27.96
N ASP A 42 -7.24 12.62 -28.90
CA ASP A 42 -6.66 13.60 -29.85
C ASP A 42 -5.98 14.80 -29.17
N ARG A 43 -6.54 15.23 -28.05
CA ARG A 43 -5.93 16.29 -27.24
C ARG A 43 -4.74 15.78 -26.42
N LEU A 44 -4.84 14.54 -25.90
CA LEU A 44 -3.78 13.92 -25.10
C LEU A 44 -2.56 13.55 -25.92
N GLU A 45 -2.70 13.33 -27.24
CA GLU A 45 -1.56 13.10 -28.15
C GLU A 45 -0.59 14.31 -28.19
N ARG A 46 -1.07 15.50 -27.93
CA ARG A 46 -0.26 16.72 -27.95
C ARG A 46 0.39 17.03 -26.62
N SER A 47 -0.35 16.83 -25.53
CA SER A 47 0.13 17.03 -24.15
C SER A 47 -0.86 16.48 -23.16
N GLY A 48 -0.43 16.22 -21.92
CA GLY A 48 -1.33 15.91 -20.83
C GLY A 48 -2.30 17.05 -20.52
N LEU A 49 -3.51 16.71 -20.09
CA LEU A 49 -4.54 17.67 -19.66
C LEU A 49 -4.80 17.50 -18.17
N GLN A 50 -4.77 18.60 -17.44
CA GLN A 50 -5.05 18.60 -16.01
C GLN A 50 -6.55 18.64 -15.76
N TRP A 51 -7.03 17.71 -14.98
CA TRP A 51 -8.43 17.62 -14.53
C TRP A 51 -8.73 18.69 -13.44
N PRO A 52 -9.95 19.23 -13.37
CA PRO A 52 -11.07 19.09 -14.30
C PRO A 52 -10.87 19.84 -15.63
N CYS A 53 -11.45 19.28 -16.69
CA CYS A 53 -11.43 19.85 -18.04
C CYS A 53 -12.81 19.62 -18.67
N PRO A 54 -13.80 20.52 -18.40
CA PRO A 54 -15.21 20.26 -18.66
C PRO A 54 -15.64 20.39 -20.14
N ASP A 55 -14.87 21.09 -20.97
CA ASP A 55 -15.18 21.29 -22.38
C ASP A 55 -13.92 21.29 -23.26
N LYS A 56 -14.13 21.17 -24.56
CA LYS A 56 -13.08 21.06 -25.58
C LYS A 56 -12.16 22.27 -25.66
N ASN A 57 -12.59 23.46 -25.25
CA ASN A 57 -11.83 24.69 -25.28
C ASN A 57 -11.13 24.95 -23.95
N HIS A 58 -11.46 24.22 -22.91
CA HIS A 58 -10.88 24.39 -21.60
C HIS A 58 -9.42 23.92 -21.61
N PRO A 59 -8.45 24.72 -21.11
CA PRO A 59 -7.02 24.40 -21.17
C PRO A 59 -6.56 23.31 -20.16
N GLY A 60 -7.47 22.82 -19.34
CA GLY A 60 -7.18 22.03 -18.13
C GLY A 60 -7.08 22.93 -16.89
N THR A 61 -7.16 22.34 -15.73
CA THR A 61 -7.14 23.05 -14.42
C THR A 61 -5.76 22.91 -13.78
N ARG A 62 -4.95 23.94 -13.91
CA ARG A 62 -3.57 23.92 -13.40
C ARG A 62 -3.46 23.79 -11.89
N PHE A 63 -4.39 24.43 -11.16
CA PHE A 63 -4.46 24.42 -9.71
C PHE A 63 -5.91 24.17 -9.28
N LEU A 64 -6.16 23.10 -8.53
CA LEU A 64 -7.46 22.85 -7.92
C LEU A 64 -7.76 23.93 -6.89
N HIS A 65 -9.01 24.40 -6.86
CA HIS A 65 -9.47 25.39 -5.90
C HIS A 65 -8.67 26.71 -5.90
N GLY A 66 -8.18 27.13 -7.08
CA GLY A 66 -7.30 28.30 -7.22
C GLY A 66 -7.92 29.61 -6.74
N THR A 67 -9.27 29.75 -6.81
CA THR A 67 -10.00 30.95 -6.36
C THR A 67 -10.94 30.67 -5.21
N THR A 68 -11.58 29.51 -5.19
CA THR A 68 -12.54 29.11 -4.17
C THR A 68 -12.67 27.58 -4.12
N PHE A 69 -13.11 27.05 -2.97
CA PHE A 69 -13.48 25.64 -2.87
C PHE A 69 -14.87 25.39 -3.46
N THR A 70 -15.14 24.16 -3.90
CA THR A 70 -16.46 23.78 -4.43
C THR A 70 -17.62 24.08 -3.46
N ARG A 71 -17.35 24.01 -2.16
CA ARG A 71 -18.30 24.34 -1.08
C ARG A 71 -18.28 25.80 -0.63
N GLY A 72 -17.53 26.69 -1.29
CA GLY A 72 -17.28 28.07 -0.89
C GLY A 72 -16.00 28.21 -0.06
N LEU A 73 -16.10 28.51 1.21
CA LEU A 73 -14.94 28.66 2.09
C LEU A 73 -14.38 27.30 2.55
N GLY A 74 -13.08 27.23 2.74
CA GLY A 74 -12.42 26.08 3.35
C GLY A 74 -12.88 25.90 4.80
N ARG A 75 -13.00 24.63 5.22
CA ARG A 75 -13.38 24.28 6.58
C ARG A 75 -12.16 23.71 7.33
N PHE A 76 -11.82 24.31 8.46
CA PHE A 76 -10.90 23.73 9.41
C PHE A 76 -11.63 22.66 10.23
N VAL A 77 -11.01 21.49 10.36
CA VAL A 77 -11.50 20.41 11.20
C VAL A 77 -10.38 20.05 12.17
N ILE A 78 -10.70 20.03 13.45
CA ILE A 78 -9.78 19.58 14.50
C ILE A 78 -10.10 18.11 14.77
N PRO A 79 -9.27 17.16 14.32
CA PRO A 79 -9.47 15.75 14.63
C PRO A 79 -8.92 15.45 16.02
N ASP A 80 -9.64 14.68 16.80
CA ASP A 80 -9.14 14.07 18.03
C ASP A 80 -8.20 12.91 17.69
N TYR A 81 -7.19 12.72 18.54
CA TYR A 81 -6.33 11.55 18.42
C TYR A 81 -7.10 10.27 18.74
N THR A 82 -7.16 9.36 17.79
CA THR A 82 -7.68 8.01 17.98
C THR A 82 -6.52 7.01 17.89
N PRO A 83 -6.25 6.25 18.96
CA PRO A 83 -5.19 5.24 18.91
C PRO A 83 -5.55 4.10 17.96
N PRO A 84 -4.54 3.27 17.54
CA PRO A 84 -4.81 2.06 16.80
C PRO A 84 -5.83 1.17 17.51
N MET A 85 -6.67 0.50 16.74
CA MET A 85 -7.69 -0.39 17.29
C MET A 85 -7.08 -1.62 17.99
N GLU A 86 -5.93 -2.07 17.52
CA GLU A 86 -5.17 -3.15 18.15
C GLU A 86 -3.91 -2.60 18.81
N LYS A 87 -3.86 -2.74 20.14
CA LYS A 87 -2.72 -2.32 20.96
C LYS A 87 -1.96 -3.54 21.47
N PRO A 88 -0.65 -3.39 21.76
CA PRO A 88 0.11 -4.39 22.48
C PRO A 88 -0.53 -4.76 23.82
N ASP A 89 -0.38 -6.00 24.20
CA ASP A 89 -0.76 -6.55 25.50
C ASP A 89 0.27 -7.58 26.00
N ALA A 90 -0.05 -8.29 27.06
CA ALA A 90 0.86 -9.27 27.66
C ALA A 90 1.19 -10.46 26.72
N GLU A 91 0.29 -10.83 25.81
CA GLU A 91 0.51 -11.92 24.86
C GLU A 91 1.19 -11.46 23.58
N TYR A 92 0.89 -10.24 23.10
CA TYR A 92 1.43 -9.63 21.89
C TYR A 92 2.06 -8.28 22.23
N PRO A 93 3.28 -8.26 22.82
CA PRO A 93 3.82 -7.07 23.46
C PRO A 93 4.42 -6.02 22.53
N TYR A 94 4.48 -6.27 21.23
CA TYR A 94 5.11 -5.37 20.26
C TYR A 94 4.12 -4.82 19.24
N TYR A 95 4.28 -3.55 18.87
CA TYR A 95 3.67 -3.01 17.66
C TYR A 95 4.41 -3.51 16.41
N LEU A 96 3.70 -4.07 15.46
CA LEU A 96 4.20 -4.27 14.11
C LEU A 96 3.81 -3.06 13.25
N ASN A 97 4.80 -2.45 12.60
CA ASN A 97 4.60 -1.49 11.55
C ASN A 97 4.96 -2.13 10.21
N THR A 98 4.07 -2.06 9.22
CA THR A 98 4.35 -2.52 7.87
C THR A 98 4.64 -1.34 6.94
N GLY A 99 5.53 -1.52 5.98
CA GLY A 99 5.90 -0.43 5.10
C GLY A 99 6.61 -0.86 3.84
N ARG A 100 7.08 0.16 3.10
CA ARG A 100 7.83 0.00 1.86
C ARG A 100 9.32 0.11 2.12
N VAL A 101 10.08 -0.44 1.18
CA VAL A 101 11.53 -0.23 1.06
C VAL A 101 11.83 0.54 -0.22
N PHE A 102 12.93 1.29 -0.25
CA PHE A 102 13.23 2.18 -1.38
C PHE A 102 13.49 1.44 -2.70
N ALA A 103 14.04 0.22 -2.64
CA ALA A 103 14.39 -0.56 -3.84
C ALA A 103 13.17 -1.21 -4.50
N HIS A 104 12.03 -1.33 -3.79
CA HIS A 104 10.87 -2.04 -4.30
C HIS A 104 9.61 -1.19 -4.35
N TYR A 105 8.93 -1.22 -5.51
CA TYR A 105 7.68 -0.52 -5.71
C TYR A 105 6.49 -1.40 -5.32
N HIS A 106 5.67 -0.92 -4.37
CA HIS A 106 4.51 -1.62 -3.81
C HIS A 106 4.84 -3.05 -3.36
N THR A 107 4.17 -4.04 -3.95
CA THR A 107 4.33 -5.46 -3.65
C THR A 107 5.51 -6.12 -4.37
N GLY A 108 6.35 -5.33 -5.04
CA GLY A 108 7.54 -5.82 -5.72
C GLY A 108 7.29 -6.59 -7.02
N THR A 109 6.05 -6.66 -7.49
CA THR A 109 5.65 -7.44 -8.67
C THR A 109 6.49 -7.11 -9.92
N MET A 110 6.82 -5.83 -10.12
CA MET A 110 7.71 -5.40 -11.20
C MET A 110 9.17 -5.35 -10.77
N THR A 111 9.46 -4.70 -9.65
CA THR A 111 10.83 -4.40 -9.23
C THR A 111 11.63 -5.64 -8.83
N ARG A 112 11.00 -6.69 -8.29
CA ARG A 112 11.65 -7.96 -8.00
C ARG A 112 12.05 -8.76 -9.26
N ARG A 113 11.58 -8.36 -10.44
CA ARG A 113 12.05 -8.90 -11.74
C ARG A 113 13.34 -8.23 -12.23
N SER A 114 13.74 -7.11 -11.63
CA SER A 114 15.01 -6.46 -11.89
C SER A 114 16.08 -7.06 -10.99
N ALA A 115 17.05 -7.76 -11.55
CA ALA A 115 18.16 -8.35 -10.80
C ALA A 115 18.97 -7.29 -10.03
N PHE A 116 19.07 -6.07 -10.56
CA PHE A 116 19.75 -4.96 -9.91
C PHE A 116 19.01 -4.53 -8.65
N LEU A 117 17.70 -4.24 -8.75
CA LEU A 117 16.90 -3.79 -7.60
C LEU A 117 16.73 -4.90 -6.56
N ASN A 118 16.62 -6.16 -7.01
CA ASN A 118 16.46 -7.28 -6.08
C ASN A 118 17.70 -7.50 -5.22
N ARG A 119 18.93 -7.26 -5.73
CA ARG A 119 20.17 -7.36 -4.96
C ARG A 119 20.29 -6.32 -3.85
N GLU A 120 19.61 -5.17 -3.97
CA GLU A 120 19.64 -4.13 -2.92
C GLU A 120 18.95 -4.60 -1.64
N ILE A 121 17.86 -5.38 -1.78
CA ILE A 121 17.11 -5.96 -0.65
C ILE A 121 16.56 -7.31 -1.12
N GLU A 122 17.38 -8.34 -0.97
CA GLU A 122 17.11 -9.68 -1.51
C GLU A 122 16.18 -10.49 -0.60
N ASP A 123 16.49 -10.50 0.71
CA ASP A 123 15.85 -11.38 1.67
C ASP A 123 14.85 -10.66 2.57
N PRO A 124 13.77 -11.36 2.99
CA PRO A 124 12.81 -10.82 3.94
C PRO A 124 13.44 -10.65 5.32
N TYR A 125 13.06 -9.57 5.99
CA TYR A 125 13.57 -9.23 7.32
C TYR A 125 12.52 -8.51 8.15
N VAL A 126 12.78 -8.45 9.47
CA VAL A 126 12.10 -7.56 10.40
C VAL A 126 13.13 -6.72 11.14
N GLU A 127 12.95 -5.38 11.16
CA GLU A 127 13.79 -4.50 11.97
C GLU A 127 13.32 -4.53 13.42
N ILE A 128 14.27 -4.71 14.35
CA ILE A 128 14.04 -4.85 15.78
C ILE A 128 14.97 -3.90 16.53
N HIS A 129 14.44 -3.19 17.55
CA HIS A 129 15.26 -2.34 18.40
C HIS A 129 16.31 -3.17 19.16
N PRO A 130 17.56 -2.66 19.35
CA PRO A 130 18.63 -3.42 20.04
C PRO A 130 18.24 -3.95 21.42
N ASP A 131 17.53 -3.16 22.23
CA ASP A 131 17.09 -3.59 23.56
C ASP A 131 16.10 -4.75 23.50
N ASP A 132 15.14 -4.70 22.55
CA ASP A 132 14.14 -5.75 22.38
C ASP A 132 14.77 -7.03 21.86
N ALA A 133 15.71 -6.91 20.92
CA ALA A 133 16.47 -8.04 20.39
C ALA A 133 17.33 -8.70 21.51
N SER A 134 18.01 -7.89 22.33
CA SER A 134 18.77 -8.38 23.48
C SER A 134 17.90 -9.12 24.50
N ALA A 135 16.72 -8.57 24.80
CA ALA A 135 15.76 -9.20 25.72
C ALA A 135 15.26 -10.56 25.24
N LEU A 136 15.18 -10.74 23.90
CA LEU A 136 14.77 -11.99 23.26
C LEU A 136 15.94 -12.96 22.96
N GLY A 137 17.20 -12.55 23.21
CA GLY A 137 18.38 -13.33 22.83
C GLY A 137 18.53 -13.47 21.30
N VAL A 138 18.09 -12.47 20.54
CA VAL A 138 18.12 -12.45 19.07
C VAL A 138 19.27 -11.58 18.60
N GLY A 139 20.14 -12.14 17.75
CA GLY A 139 21.23 -11.44 17.06
C GLY A 139 20.88 -11.06 15.61
N PRO A 140 21.75 -10.25 14.96
CA PRO A 140 21.59 -9.94 13.55
C PRO A 140 21.61 -11.20 12.68
N GLY A 141 20.64 -11.35 11.80
CA GLY A 141 20.52 -12.51 10.89
C GLY A 141 19.90 -13.76 11.51
N ASP A 142 19.61 -13.78 12.80
CA ASP A 142 18.88 -14.88 13.41
C ASP A 142 17.48 -15.04 12.79
N TRP A 143 17.05 -16.27 12.65
CA TRP A 143 15.67 -16.56 12.25
C TRP A 143 14.72 -16.32 13.43
N ILE A 144 13.67 -15.60 13.15
CA ILE A 144 12.61 -15.28 14.12
C ILE A 144 11.24 -15.62 13.56
N ARG A 145 10.35 -16.01 14.45
CA ARG A 145 8.93 -16.15 14.19
C ARG A 145 8.22 -14.92 14.75
N VAL A 146 7.48 -14.25 13.90
CA VAL A 146 6.58 -13.14 14.27
C VAL A 146 5.15 -13.64 14.17
N THR A 147 4.40 -13.53 15.25
CA THR A 147 3.03 -14.05 15.35
C THR A 147 2.07 -12.94 15.78
N SER A 148 0.95 -12.84 15.08
CA SER A 148 -0.20 -12.03 15.48
C SER A 148 -1.39 -12.92 15.81
N ARG A 149 -2.54 -12.35 16.15
CA ARG A 149 -3.80 -13.08 16.36
C ARG A 149 -4.35 -13.75 15.09
N ARG A 150 -3.82 -13.45 13.90
CA ARG A 150 -4.30 -13.94 12.59
C ARG A 150 -3.38 -14.95 11.95
N GLY A 151 -2.12 -14.93 12.28
CA GLY A 151 -1.14 -15.83 11.67
C GLY A 151 0.28 -15.56 12.11
N SER A 152 1.21 -16.23 11.47
CA SER A 152 2.64 -16.06 11.73
C SER A 152 3.45 -16.02 10.43
N ILE A 153 4.62 -15.38 10.50
CA ILE A 153 5.66 -15.42 9.47
C ILE A 153 6.98 -15.82 10.11
N VAL A 154 7.87 -16.40 9.32
CA VAL A 154 9.25 -16.66 9.70
C VAL A 154 10.16 -15.84 8.79
N THR A 155 11.11 -15.13 9.38
CA THR A 155 11.99 -14.18 8.68
C THR A 155 13.28 -13.95 9.45
N THR A 156 14.21 -13.17 8.90
CA THR A 156 15.44 -12.83 9.58
C THR A 156 15.34 -11.55 10.41
N ALA A 157 16.10 -11.47 11.49
CA ALA A 157 16.20 -10.29 12.33
C ALA A 157 17.25 -9.30 11.79
N ARG A 158 16.85 -8.03 11.62
CA ARG A 158 17.76 -6.90 11.38
C ARG A 158 17.71 -5.98 12.59
N ILE A 159 18.82 -5.90 13.32
CA ILE A 159 18.87 -5.04 14.50
C ILE A 159 19.12 -3.60 14.07
N SER A 160 18.28 -2.68 14.52
CA SER A 160 18.28 -1.28 14.06
C SER A 160 17.72 -0.33 15.13
N ASP A 161 18.39 0.77 15.36
CA ASP A 161 17.93 1.90 16.19
C ASP A 161 16.95 2.83 15.47
N ARG A 162 16.64 2.53 14.19
CA ARG A 162 15.64 3.27 13.40
C ARG A 162 14.21 2.97 13.84
N VAL A 163 13.97 1.84 14.49
CA VAL A 163 12.70 1.50 15.12
C VAL A 163 12.74 1.80 16.60
N VAL A 164 11.62 2.26 17.15
CA VAL A 164 11.53 2.55 18.58
C VAL A 164 11.33 1.27 19.37
N LYS A 165 11.84 1.23 20.62
CA LYS A 165 11.63 0.11 21.54
C LYS A 165 10.14 -0.21 21.69
N GLY A 166 9.82 -1.50 21.68
CA GLY A 166 8.44 -1.99 21.70
C GLY A 166 7.75 -1.98 20.34
N SER A 167 8.48 -1.63 19.26
CA SER A 167 7.97 -1.66 17.89
C SER A 167 8.93 -2.39 16.97
N ILE A 168 8.37 -3.02 15.93
CA ILE A 168 9.12 -3.65 14.85
C ILE A 168 8.63 -3.16 13.50
N PHE A 169 9.47 -3.27 12.48
CA PHE A 169 9.11 -2.93 11.11
C PHE A 169 9.27 -4.15 10.19
N ALA A 170 8.26 -4.42 9.36
CA ALA A 170 8.31 -5.46 8.34
C ALA A 170 7.99 -4.88 6.96
N PRO A 171 8.84 -5.10 5.94
CA PRO A 171 8.49 -4.84 4.55
C PRO A 171 7.34 -5.75 4.09
N PHE A 172 6.37 -5.18 3.35
CA PHE A 172 5.19 -5.97 2.95
C PHE A 172 5.30 -6.60 1.55
N HIS A 173 6.41 -6.39 0.83
CA HIS A 173 6.55 -6.86 -0.56
C HIS A 173 7.07 -8.30 -0.70
N PHE A 174 7.56 -8.91 0.36
CA PHE A 174 8.07 -10.28 0.31
C PHE A 174 6.94 -11.31 0.35
N THR A 175 6.90 -12.18 -0.65
CA THR A 175 5.98 -13.32 -0.69
C THR A 175 6.40 -14.45 0.25
N GLU A 176 7.69 -14.51 0.57
CA GLU A 176 8.33 -15.48 1.45
C GLU A 176 7.98 -15.23 2.93
N ALA A 177 7.81 -13.96 3.31
CA ALA A 177 7.40 -13.54 4.65
C ALA A 177 6.28 -12.48 4.56
N ARG A 178 5.08 -12.94 4.27
CA ARG A 178 3.92 -12.10 3.94
C ARG A 178 3.43 -11.32 5.16
N ALA A 179 3.86 -10.08 5.33
CA ALA A 179 3.42 -9.22 6.43
C ALA A 179 1.87 -9.11 6.54
N ASN A 180 1.15 -9.22 5.43
CA ASN A 180 -0.31 -9.21 5.42
C ASN A 180 -0.98 -10.41 6.15
N MET A 181 -0.24 -11.48 6.43
CA MET A 181 -0.73 -12.56 7.30
C MET A 181 -0.88 -12.11 8.75
N LEU A 182 -0.24 -11.01 9.13
CA LEU A 182 -0.20 -10.51 10.50
C LEU A 182 -1.19 -9.36 10.74
N THR A 183 -1.55 -8.61 9.69
CA THR A 183 -2.33 -7.36 9.81
C THR A 183 -3.76 -7.59 10.26
N ASN A 184 -4.35 -6.60 10.95
CA ASN A 184 -5.72 -6.66 11.45
C ASN A 184 -6.76 -6.33 10.35
N PRO A 185 -8.03 -6.77 10.47
CA PRO A 185 -9.07 -6.53 9.48
C PRO A 185 -9.87 -5.23 9.74
N VAL A 186 -9.40 -4.36 10.62
CA VAL A 186 -10.13 -3.15 11.00
C VAL A 186 -10.18 -2.16 9.83
N LEU A 187 -11.35 -1.56 9.64
CA LEU A 187 -11.60 -0.55 8.62
C LEU A 187 -11.95 0.78 9.27
N ASP A 188 -11.49 1.88 8.69
CA ASP A 188 -11.98 3.20 9.03
C ASP A 188 -13.51 3.27 8.88
N PRO A 189 -14.25 3.79 9.88
CA PRO A 189 -15.71 3.77 9.86
C PRO A 189 -16.32 4.59 8.74
N ALA A 190 -15.64 5.65 8.27
CA ALA A 190 -16.16 6.54 7.24
C ALA A 190 -15.69 6.13 5.83
N CYS A 191 -14.39 6.08 5.60
CA CYS A 191 -13.81 5.84 4.28
C CYS A 191 -13.43 4.39 4.01
N LYS A 192 -13.57 3.50 5.01
CA LYS A 192 -13.26 2.06 4.89
C LYS A 192 -11.80 1.75 4.56
N THR A 193 -10.90 2.69 4.84
CA THR A 193 -9.45 2.44 4.70
C THR A 193 -9.01 1.40 5.73
N PRO A 194 -8.33 0.31 5.32
CA PRO A 194 -7.88 -0.72 6.24
C PRO A 194 -6.68 -0.27 7.08
N GLU A 195 -6.67 -0.66 8.35
CA GLU A 195 -5.57 -0.40 9.30
C GLU A 195 -4.44 -1.41 9.13
N TYR A 196 -3.92 -1.56 7.92
CA TYR A 196 -2.92 -2.59 7.58
C TYR A 196 -1.48 -2.23 7.94
N LYS A 197 -1.24 -1.02 8.50
CA LYS A 197 0.12 -0.56 8.84
C LYS A 197 0.48 -0.74 10.31
N VAL A 198 -0.47 -1.15 11.15
CA VAL A 198 -0.22 -1.35 12.58
C VAL A 198 -1.06 -2.51 13.11
N CYS A 199 -0.43 -3.37 13.89
CA CYS A 199 -1.09 -4.42 14.69
C CYS A 199 -0.17 -4.85 15.85
N ALA A 200 -0.70 -5.67 16.76
CA ALA A 200 0.06 -6.24 17.85
C ALA A 200 0.61 -7.62 17.50
N VAL A 201 1.86 -7.87 17.87
CA VAL A 201 2.57 -9.13 17.59
C VAL A 201 3.44 -9.56 18.76
N LYS A 202 3.81 -10.85 18.78
CA LYS A 202 4.92 -11.38 19.56
C LYS A 202 6.02 -11.88 18.65
N MET A 203 7.23 -11.95 19.20
CA MET A 203 8.41 -12.46 18.51
C MET A 203 9.08 -13.54 19.36
N GLU A 204 9.64 -14.52 18.69
CA GLU A 204 10.46 -15.57 19.29
C GLU A 204 11.55 -16.01 18.31
N LYS A 205 12.69 -16.46 18.84
CA LYS A 205 13.74 -17.06 18.01
C LYS A 205 13.24 -18.36 17.41
N ASP A 206 13.41 -18.55 16.09
CA ASP A 206 13.00 -19.77 15.40
C ASP A 206 14.19 -20.72 15.24
N HIS A 207 14.32 -21.65 16.16
CA HIS A 207 15.41 -22.63 16.17
C HIS A 207 15.30 -23.66 15.03
N GLU A 208 14.10 -23.94 14.55
CA GLU A 208 13.91 -24.90 13.45
C GLU A 208 14.33 -24.30 12.09
N ALA A 209 14.01 -23.03 11.87
CA ALA A 209 14.46 -22.32 10.66
C ALA A 209 15.96 -22.05 10.68
N GLN A 210 16.55 -21.83 11.85
CA GLN A 210 17.98 -21.64 12.02
C GLN A 210 18.81 -22.89 11.67
N ALA A 211 18.21 -24.09 11.77
CA ALA A 211 18.89 -25.36 11.53
C ALA A 211 18.83 -25.84 10.05
N ARG A 212 18.13 -25.12 9.19
CA ARG A 212 17.99 -25.42 7.74
C ARG A 212 19.01 -24.65 6.92
#